data_5a871d1d7f1ae1d3636910247fc03053
#
_entry.id   5a871d1d7f1ae1d3636910247fc03053
#
_cell.length_a   1.000
_cell.length_b   1.000
_cell.length_c   1.000
_cell.angle_alpha   90.00
_cell.angle_beta   90.00
_cell.angle_gamma   90.00
#
_symmetry.space_group_name_H-M   'P 1'
#
loop_
_entity.id
_entity.type
_entity.pdbx_description
1 polymer ?
#
loop_
_entity_poly.entity_id
_entity_poly.type
_entity_poly.pdbx_seq_one_letter_code
_entity_poly.pdbx_strand_id
1 'polypeptide(L)'
;MTDSAINKKSKRAIWIPLLVLITLAACATAGYSYWRMQQQPSASVKAEPAPPPAPVFFALDTFTVNLGDADRVLYIGITLRMKDGATRSRLNEYLPEVRSRLLLLFSRQNAATLATEEGKQQLIAAIKETLATPLVVGQPKQVVTDVLYTAFILR
;
A
#
# COMPACT_ATOMS: atom_id res chain seq x y z
N MET A 1 42.65 -84.92 -33.88
CA MET A 1 43.48 -83.89 -33.27
C MET A 1 42.77 -82.59 -33.59
N THR A 2 41.97 -82.13 -32.68
CA THR A 2 40.95 -81.13 -32.90
C THR A 2 41.15 -79.97 -31.98
N ASP A 3 41.36 -78.81 -32.55
CA ASP A 3 41.52 -77.56 -31.92
C ASP A 3 40.17 -76.97 -31.55
N SER A 4 40.00 -76.74 -30.31
CA SER A 4 38.86 -75.99 -29.76
C SER A 4 39.25 -74.55 -29.52
N ALA A 5 39.00 -73.67 -30.46
CA ALA A 5 39.13 -72.25 -30.31
C ALA A 5 37.93 -71.69 -29.55
N ILE A 6 38.14 -71.40 -28.31
CA ILE A 6 37.12 -70.82 -27.40
C ILE A 6 36.89 -69.35 -27.74
N ASN A 7 35.69 -69.07 -28.20
CA ASN A 7 35.18 -67.76 -28.59
C ASN A 7 35.10 -66.82 -27.37
N LYS A 8 36.10 -65.98 -27.13
CA LYS A 8 36.20 -65.00 -26.00
C LYS A 8 35.79 -63.58 -26.43
N LYS A 9 35.08 -63.44 -27.59
CA LYS A 9 34.72 -62.14 -28.13
C LYS A 9 33.32 -61.60 -27.79
N SER A 10 32.47 -62.35 -27.09
CA SER A 10 31.06 -62.02 -26.95
C SER A 10 30.72 -61.06 -25.78
N LYS A 11 31.51 -61.00 -24.74
CA LYS A 11 31.13 -60.19 -23.55
C LYS A 11 31.46 -58.70 -23.69
N ARG A 12 32.50 -58.32 -24.44
CA ARG A 12 32.86 -56.92 -24.67
C ARG A 12 31.93 -56.22 -25.68
N ALA A 13 31.37 -56.98 -26.60
CA ALA A 13 30.45 -56.45 -27.60
C ALA A 13 29.06 -56.05 -27.02
N ILE A 14 28.67 -56.66 -25.90
CA ILE A 14 27.39 -56.35 -25.23
C ILE A 14 27.52 -55.18 -24.27
N TRP A 15 28.71 -54.94 -23.71
CA TRP A 15 28.94 -53.85 -22.76
C TRP A 15 28.96 -52.47 -23.43
N ILE A 16 29.42 -52.39 -24.68
CA ILE A 16 29.45 -51.13 -25.43
C ILE A 16 28.04 -50.59 -25.71
N PRO A 17 27.09 -51.36 -26.27
CA PRO A 17 25.73 -50.86 -26.47
C PRO A 17 24.99 -50.59 -25.16
N LEU A 18 25.27 -51.35 -24.10
CA LEU A 18 24.71 -51.12 -22.76
C LEU A 18 25.18 -49.74 -22.21
N LEU A 19 26.48 -49.42 -22.36
CA LEU A 19 27.07 -48.18 -21.90
C LEU A 19 26.49 -46.99 -22.71
N VAL A 20 26.32 -47.13 -24.00
CA VAL A 20 25.68 -46.11 -24.86
C VAL A 20 24.22 -45.90 -24.46
N LEU A 21 23.49 -46.95 -24.12
CA LEU A 21 22.10 -46.83 -23.71
C LEU A 21 21.95 -46.11 -22.37
N ILE A 22 22.86 -46.37 -21.41
CA ILE A 22 22.91 -45.69 -20.11
C ILE A 22 23.23 -44.18 -20.29
N THR A 23 24.19 -43.83 -21.18
CA THR A 23 24.54 -42.42 -21.42
C THR A 23 23.41 -41.68 -22.13
N LEU A 24 22.71 -42.30 -23.06
CA LEU A 24 21.53 -41.71 -23.72
C LEU A 24 20.39 -41.50 -22.71
N ALA A 25 20.13 -42.43 -21.81
CA ALA A 25 19.13 -42.29 -20.78
C ALA A 25 19.48 -41.17 -19.80
N ALA A 26 20.76 -41.05 -19.40
CA ALA A 26 21.23 -39.96 -18.54
C ALA A 26 21.10 -38.59 -19.21
N CYS A 27 21.42 -38.46 -20.49
CA CYS A 27 21.25 -37.23 -21.24
C CYS A 27 19.77 -36.85 -21.43
N ALA A 28 18.90 -37.84 -21.65
CA ALA A 28 17.46 -37.60 -21.78
C ALA A 28 16.84 -37.11 -20.46
N THR A 29 17.24 -37.70 -19.32
CA THR A 29 16.75 -37.25 -17.99
C THR A 29 17.28 -35.88 -17.63
N ALA A 30 18.56 -35.60 -17.93
CA ALA A 30 19.14 -34.25 -17.68
C ALA A 30 18.49 -33.19 -18.57
N GLY A 31 18.27 -33.48 -19.85
CA GLY A 31 17.58 -32.56 -20.75
C GLY A 31 16.12 -32.32 -20.36
N TYR A 32 15.40 -33.36 -19.95
CA TYR A 32 14.04 -33.24 -19.49
C TYR A 32 13.92 -32.43 -18.19
N SER A 33 14.84 -32.64 -17.24
CA SER A 33 14.85 -31.85 -15.97
C SER A 33 15.22 -30.39 -16.23
N TYR A 34 16.15 -30.11 -17.13
CA TYR A 34 16.50 -28.74 -17.54
C TYR A 34 15.33 -28.03 -18.22
N TRP A 35 14.64 -28.71 -19.12
CA TRP A 35 13.46 -28.18 -19.82
C TRP A 35 12.29 -27.94 -18.83
N ARG A 36 12.09 -28.84 -17.88
CA ARG A 36 11.08 -28.69 -16.82
C ARG A 36 11.42 -27.54 -15.87
N MET A 37 12.69 -27.29 -15.59
CA MET A 37 13.15 -26.15 -14.81
C MET A 37 12.87 -24.81 -15.54
N GLN A 38 13.01 -24.77 -16.86
CA GLN A 38 12.67 -23.59 -17.65
C GLN A 38 11.17 -23.38 -17.81
N GLN A 39 10.38 -24.44 -17.74
CA GLN A 39 8.91 -24.35 -17.80
C GLN A 39 8.25 -24.17 -16.42
N GLN A 40 8.98 -24.30 -15.34
CA GLN A 40 8.48 -23.76 -14.10
C GLN A 40 8.50 -22.24 -14.24
N PRO A 41 7.31 -21.58 -14.44
CA PRO A 41 7.23 -20.17 -14.18
C PRO A 41 7.82 -20.02 -12.80
N SER A 42 8.88 -19.22 -12.68
CA SER A 42 9.58 -18.94 -11.43
C SER A 42 8.52 -19.00 -10.34
N ALA A 43 8.59 -20.02 -9.47
CA ALA A 43 7.64 -20.14 -8.40
C ALA A 43 7.59 -18.72 -7.84
N SER A 44 6.49 -18.04 -8.13
CA SER A 44 6.28 -16.70 -7.64
C SER A 44 6.53 -16.87 -6.15
N VAL A 45 7.69 -16.41 -5.70
CA VAL A 45 7.88 -16.11 -4.30
C VAL A 45 6.58 -15.41 -4.00
N LYS A 46 5.68 -16.09 -3.29
CA LYS A 46 4.39 -15.53 -2.88
C LYS A 46 4.76 -14.18 -2.32
N ALA A 47 4.59 -13.16 -3.16
CA ALA A 47 5.05 -11.83 -2.83
C ALA A 47 4.37 -11.58 -1.50
N GLU A 48 5.15 -11.59 -0.45
CA GLU A 48 4.69 -11.16 0.86
C GLU A 48 3.98 -9.85 0.58
N PRO A 49 2.67 -9.73 0.93
CA PRO A 49 1.88 -8.57 0.56
C PRO A 49 2.72 -7.36 0.89
N ALA A 50 3.07 -6.56 -0.13
CA ALA A 50 3.90 -5.39 0.07
C ALA A 50 3.37 -4.65 1.30
N PRO A 51 4.20 -4.31 2.28
CA PRO A 51 3.72 -3.64 3.49
C PRO A 51 2.86 -2.45 3.05
N PRO A 52 1.69 -2.24 3.67
CA PRO A 52 0.80 -1.16 3.27
C PRO A 52 1.60 0.14 3.22
N PRO A 53 1.41 0.99 2.21
CA PRO A 53 2.17 2.22 2.07
C PRO A 53 2.08 3.02 3.37
N ALA A 54 3.21 3.54 3.83
CA ALA A 54 3.25 4.32 5.06
C ALA A 54 2.23 5.47 4.99
N PRO A 55 1.44 5.68 6.06
CA PRO A 55 0.43 6.73 6.07
C PRO A 55 1.11 8.11 5.94
N VAL A 56 0.55 8.96 5.09
CA VAL A 56 1.02 10.32 4.89
C VAL A 56 0.24 11.25 5.81
N PHE A 57 0.93 11.95 6.70
CA PHE A 57 0.33 12.90 7.62
C PHE A 57 0.63 14.35 7.21
N PHE A 58 -0.33 15.24 7.49
CA PHE A 58 -0.21 16.67 7.31
C PHE A 58 -0.76 17.37 8.57
N ALA A 59 0.13 17.88 9.39
CA ALA A 59 -0.21 18.67 10.56
C ALA A 59 -0.60 20.08 10.12
N LEU A 60 -1.73 20.57 10.63
CA LEU A 60 -2.15 21.95 10.49
C LEU A 60 -1.84 22.71 11.77
N ASP A 61 -1.56 24.01 11.64
CA ASP A 61 -1.47 24.88 12.82
C ASP A 61 -2.82 24.88 13.56
N THR A 62 -2.76 25.15 14.84
CA THR A 62 -3.95 25.24 15.69
C THR A 62 -4.87 26.39 15.26
N PHE A 63 -6.16 26.17 15.40
CA PHE A 63 -7.18 27.18 15.17
C PHE A 63 -7.75 27.65 16.51
N THR A 64 -7.96 28.95 16.61
CA THR A 64 -8.73 29.56 17.70
C THR A 64 -9.92 30.27 17.09
N VAL A 65 -11.12 29.82 17.40
CA VAL A 65 -12.34 30.24 16.72
C VAL A 65 -13.44 30.54 17.76
N ASN A 66 -14.10 31.67 17.60
CA ASN A 66 -15.36 31.93 18.33
C ASN A 66 -16.48 31.11 17.68
N LEU A 67 -17.21 30.36 18.47
CA LEU A 67 -18.34 29.55 18.04
C LEU A 67 -19.57 30.43 17.78
N GLY A 68 -20.56 29.88 17.04
CA GLY A 68 -21.76 30.64 16.68
C GLY A 68 -22.65 31.06 17.84
N ASP A 69 -22.49 30.48 19.02
CA ASP A 69 -23.14 30.81 20.29
C ASP A 69 -22.34 31.81 21.16
N ALA A 70 -21.58 32.66 20.53
CA ALA A 70 -20.95 33.93 20.90
C ALA A 70 -20.03 33.95 22.15
N ASP A 71 -20.27 33.14 23.19
CA ASP A 71 -19.52 33.18 24.46
C ASP A 71 -18.51 32.03 24.60
N ARG A 72 -18.33 31.22 23.55
CA ARG A 72 -17.47 30.05 23.60
C ARG A 72 -16.36 30.12 22.54
N VAL A 73 -15.17 29.78 22.96
CA VAL A 73 -13.98 29.72 22.12
C VAL A 73 -13.55 28.26 21.97
N LEU A 74 -13.40 27.82 20.71
CA LEU A 74 -12.82 26.55 20.35
C LEU A 74 -11.35 26.74 20.04
N TYR A 75 -10.47 26.02 20.75
CA TYR A 75 -9.07 25.85 20.42
C TYR A 75 -8.88 24.43 19.90
N ILE A 76 -8.53 24.29 18.62
CA ILE A 76 -8.46 22.98 17.98
C ILE A 76 -7.19 22.85 17.14
N GLY A 77 -6.45 21.76 17.37
CA GLY A 77 -5.35 21.31 16.54
C GLY A 77 -5.73 20.03 15.82
N ILE A 78 -5.44 19.94 14.55
CA ILE A 78 -5.74 18.76 13.74
C ILE A 78 -4.56 18.33 12.89
N THR A 79 -4.44 17.03 12.71
CA THR A 79 -3.54 16.39 11.74
C THR A 79 -4.36 15.55 10.79
N LEU A 80 -4.19 15.77 9.50
CA LEU A 80 -4.88 15.03 8.46
C LEU A 80 -4.05 13.80 8.07
N ARG A 81 -4.71 12.64 7.96
CA ARG A 81 -4.16 11.46 7.31
C ARG A 81 -4.63 11.45 5.87
N MET A 82 -3.69 11.30 4.94
CA MET A 82 -3.96 11.37 3.52
C MET A 82 -3.71 10.03 2.85
N LYS A 83 -4.35 9.86 1.70
CA LYS A 83 -4.14 8.69 0.86
C LYS A 83 -2.72 8.65 0.28
N ASP A 84 -2.20 9.81 -0.15
CA ASP A 84 -0.94 9.91 -0.89
C ASP A 84 -0.23 11.26 -0.69
N GLY A 85 1.04 11.30 -1.09
CA GLY A 85 1.87 12.51 -1.03
C GLY A 85 1.43 13.62 -1.99
N ALA A 86 0.79 13.29 -3.11
CA ALA A 86 0.29 14.27 -4.06
C ALA A 86 -0.85 15.10 -3.44
N THR A 87 -1.74 14.46 -2.68
CA THR A 87 -2.77 15.15 -1.91
C THR A 87 -2.16 16.08 -0.86
N ARG A 88 -1.10 15.63 -0.15
CA ARG A 88 -0.36 16.47 0.81
C ARG A 88 0.24 17.70 0.14
N SER A 89 0.91 17.53 -1.00
CA SER A 89 1.53 18.66 -1.73
C SER A 89 0.49 19.68 -2.15
N ARG A 90 -0.65 19.25 -2.66
CA ARG A 90 -1.76 20.16 -3.05
C ARG A 90 -2.34 20.92 -1.87
N LEU A 91 -2.60 20.24 -0.74
CA LEU A 91 -3.10 20.92 0.46
C LEU A 91 -2.10 21.94 1.02
N ASN A 92 -0.81 21.65 0.91
CA ASN A 92 0.25 22.58 1.32
C ASN A 92 0.34 23.79 0.38
N GLU A 93 0.22 23.58 -0.94
CA GLU A 93 0.22 24.65 -1.95
C GLU A 93 -0.97 25.62 -1.76
N TYR A 94 -2.14 25.07 -1.41
CA TYR A 94 -3.36 25.85 -1.18
C TYR A 94 -3.70 26.00 0.31
N LEU A 95 -2.67 25.99 1.17
CA LEU A 95 -2.86 26.05 2.63
C LEU A 95 -3.76 27.22 3.11
N PRO A 96 -3.66 28.44 2.57
CA PRO A 96 -4.56 29.54 2.97
C PRO A 96 -6.03 29.23 2.71
N GLU A 97 -6.35 28.60 1.56
CA GLU A 97 -7.71 28.20 1.21
C GLU A 97 -8.22 27.09 2.13
N VAL A 98 -7.38 26.11 2.42
CA VAL A 98 -7.68 25.03 3.38
C VAL A 98 -8.00 25.62 4.75
N ARG A 99 -7.16 26.54 5.24
CA ARG A 99 -7.37 27.19 6.53
C ARG A 99 -8.65 28.01 6.56
N SER A 100 -8.94 28.77 5.51
CA SER A 100 -10.16 29.57 5.39
C SER A 100 -11.42 28.71 5.46
N ARG A 101 -11.47 27.60 4.71
CA ARG A 101 -12.60 26.67 4.72
C ARG A 101 -12.81 26.03 6.08
N LEU A 102 -11.73 25.62 6.74
CA LEU A 102 -11.80 25.04 8.08
C LEU A 102 -12.23 26.07 9.13
N LEU A 103 -11.73 27.30 9.08
CA LEU A 103 -12.18 28.39 9.94
C LEU A 103 -13.69 28.64 9.83
N LEU A 104 -14.21 28.73 8.59
CA LEU A 104 -15.64 28.89 8.34
C LEU A 104 -16.45 27.68 8.83
N LEU A 105 -15.93 26.47 8.69
CA LEU A 105 -16.56 25.26 9.23
C LEU A 105 -16.64 25.33 10.75
N PHE A 106 -15.55 25.65 11.42
CA PHE A 106 -15.48 25.66 12.89
C PHE A 106 -16.34 26.78 13.49
N SER A 107 -16.37 27.98 12.87
CA SER A 107 -17.18 29.10 13.37
C SER A 107 -18.69 28.84 13.36
N ARG A 108 -19.15 27.88 12.55
CA ARG A 108 -20.58 27.49 12.46
C ARG A 108 -20.96 26.39 13.47
N GLN A 109 -19.99 25.87 14.22
CA GLN A 109 -20.26 24.79 15.17
C GLN A 109 -20.92 25.32 16.45
N ASN A 110 -21.67 24.42 17.09
CA ASN A 110 -22.31 24.70 18.39
C ASN A 110 -21.50 24.06 19.52
N ALA A 111 -21.24 24.79 20.58
CA ALA A 111 -20.44 24.33 21.71
C ALA A 111 -21.06 23.11 22.41
N ALA A 112 -22.38 23.09 22.59
CA ALA A 112 -23.06 21.98 23.24
C ALA A 112 -22.91 20.66 22.44
N THR A 113 -22.99 20.74 21.11
CA THR A 113 -22.76 19.60 20.24
C THR A 113 -21.30 19.13 20.32
N LEU A 114 -20.34 20.05 20.27
CA LEU A 114 -18.91 19.71 20.33
C LEU A 114 -18.46 19.17 21.69
N ALA A 115 -19.24 19.36 22.72
CA ALA A 115 -18.98 18.79 24.05
C ALA A 115 -19.23 17.26 24.09
N THR A 116 -20.01 16.72 23.15
CA THR A 116 -20.32 15.29 23.03
C THR A 116 -19.32 14.54 22.15
N GLU A 117 -19.20 13.23 22.33
CA GLU A 117 -18.36 12.39 21.46
C GLU A 117 -18.94 12.31 20.05
N GLU A 118 -20.25 12.19 19.94
CA GLU A 118 -20.96 12.17 18.65
C GLU A 118 -20.73 13.46 17.85
N GLY A 119 -20.75 14.61 18.52
CA GLY A 119 -20.47 15.91 17.91
C GLY A 119 -19.04 16.01 17.38
N LYS A 120 -18.06 15.47 18.10
CA LYS A 120 -16.67 15.41 17.63
C LYS A 120 -16.53 14.50 16.40
N GLN A 121 -17.24 13.36 16.37
CA GLN A 121 -17.25 12.46 15.22
C GLN A 121 -17.93 13.13 14.00
N GLN A 122 -19.03 13.85 14.21
CA GLN A 122 -19.68 14.64 13.18
C GLN A 122 -18.74 15.72 12.62
N LEU A 123 -17.96 16.38 13.48
CA LEU A 123 -16.97 17.36 13.05
C LEU A 123 -15.87 16.73 12.19
N ILE A 124 -15.38 15.53 12.53
CA ILE A 124 -14.45 14.78 11.68
C ILE A 124 -15.04 14.55 10.27
N ALA A 125 -16.29 14.10 10.20
CA ALA A 125 -16.98 13.88 8.95
C ALA A 125 -17.11 15.18 8.12
N ALA A 126 -17.52 16.27 8.77
CA ALA A 126 -17.66 17.59 8.15
C ALA A 126 -16.32 18.14 7.63
N ILE A 127 -15.22 17.95 8.37
CA ILE A 127 -13.86 18.31 7.92
C ILE A 127 -13.50 17.54 6.65
N LYS A 128 -13.71 16.22 6.65
CA LYS A 128 -13.42 15.37 5.50
C LYS A 128 -14.22 15.79 4.26
N GLU A 129 -15.49 16.07 4.40
CA GLU A 129 -16.38 16.54 3.33
C GLU A 129 -15.94 17.92 2.80
N THR A 130 -15.67 18.87 3.69
CA THR A 130 -15.18 20.22 3.33
C THR A 130 -13.89 20.17 2.51
N LEU A 131 -12.97 19.31 2.92
CA LEU A 131 -11.67 19.16 2.25
C LEU A 131 -11.74 18.23 1.01
N ALA A 132 -12.76 17.40 0.86
CA ALA A 132 -12.97 16.61 -0.34
C ALA A 132 -13.35 17.46 -1.56
N THR A 133 -13.91 18.64 -1.33
CA THR A 133 -14.24 19.59 -2.40
C THR A 133 -12.96 20.10 -3.06
N PRO A 134 -12.87 20.14 -4.41
CA PRO A 134 -11.69 20.66 -5.10
C PRO A 134 -11.31 22.06 -4.60
N LEU A 135 -10.02 22.30 -4.40
CA LEU A 135 -9.51 23.60 -3.96
C LEU A 135 -9.56 24.63 -5.08
N VAL A 136 -9.38 24.15 -6.30
CA VAL A 136 -9.50 24.95 -7.53
C VAL A 136 -10.39 24.21 -8.53
N VAL A 137 -11.13 24.97 -9.31
CA VAL A 137 -11.99 24.42 -10.38
C VAL A 137 -11.13 23.63 -11.38
N GLY A 138 -11.54 22.38 -11.66
CA GLY A 138 -10.83 21.49 -12.58
C GLY A 138 -9.76 20.59 -11.92
N GLN A 139 -9.48 20.76 -10.63
CA GLN A 139 -8.60 19.86 -9.90
C GLN A 139 -9.35 18.60 -9.42
N PRO A 140 -8.63 17.45 -9.26
CA PRO A 140 -9.21 16.27 -8.67
C PRO A 140 -9.56 16.50 -7.20
N LYS A 141 -10.56 15.74 -6.72
CA LYS A 141 -10.97 15.77 -5.32
C LYS A 141 -9.79 15.38 -4.40
N GLN A 142 -9.69 16.03 -3.26
CA GLN A 142 -8.73 15.71 -2.23
C GLN A 142 -9.21 14.45 -1.46
N VAL A 143 -8.28 13.53 -1.17
CA VAL A 143 -8.62 12.32 -0.42
C VAL A 143 -7.97 12.36 0.95
N VAL A 144 -8.72 12.90 1.92
CA VAL A 144 -8.40 12.82 3.34
C VAL A 144 -9.03 11.55 3.88
N THR A 145 -8.19 10.61 4.31
CA THR A 145 -8.65 9.32 4.83
C THR A 145 -9.13 9.41 6.26
N ASP A 146 -8.46 10.25 7.08
CA ASP A 146 -8.80 10.42 8.48
C ASP A 146 -8.39 11.78 9.01
N VAL A 147 -8.97 12.20 10.14
CA VAL A 147 -8.68 13.45 10.85
C VAL A 147 -8.38 13.13 12.30
N LEU A 148 -7.22 13.55 12.77
CA LEU A 148 -6.74 13.32 14.12
C LEU A 148 -6.74 14.63 14.89
N TYR A 149 -7.41 14.68 16.01
CA TYR A 149 -7.31 15.81 16.92
C TYR A 149 -5.99 15.76 17.68
N THR A 150 -5.21 16.81 17.62
CA THR A 150 -3.96 17.00 18.39
C THR A 150 -4.16 17.92 19.59
N ALA A 151 -5.16 18.78 19.54
CA ALA A 151 -5.64 19.60 20.65
C ALA A 151 -7.13 19.83 20.47
N PHE A 152 -7.89 19.84 21.57
CA PHE A 152 -9.31 20.16 21.57
C PHE A 152 -9.69 20.77 22.93
N ILE A 153 -9.87 22.07 22.96
CA ILE A 153 -10.25 22.83 24.18
C ILE A 153 -11.45 23.69 23.83
N LEU A 154 -12.49 23.54 24.62
CA LEU A 154 -13.71 24.32 24.54
C LEU A 154 -13.83 25.18 25.82
N ARG A 155 -13.84 26.48 25.67
CA ARG A 155 -13.93 27.45 26.78
C ARG A 155 -15.11 28.37 26.61
#